data_d7b19b0493daf76d8781e0cf33807300
#
_entry.id   d7b19b0493daf76d8781e0cf33807300
#
_cell.length_a   1.000
_cell.length_b   1.000
_cell.length_c   1.000
_cell.angle_alpha   90.00
_cell.angle_beta   90.00
_cell.angle_gamma   90.00
#
_symmetry.space_group_name_H-M   'P 1'
#
loop_
_entity.id
_entity.type
_entity.pdbx_description
1 polymer ?
#
loop_
_entity_poly.entity_id
_entity_poly.type
_entity_poly.pdbx_seq_one_letter_code
_entity_poly.pdbx_strand_id
1 'polypeptide(L)'
;GNFFHKEYVDAKDGKSQFTPLFISWFEIELYTLPFASDEERNKFAQSLYENRLCENAPSVREESGAYLWYLWNCGATLEAIHWYTEERRKYNDHGKMASEYPSDDMEAFVNSGNRVFDMYQLDDMRRCCKPPKCIGEVVANGDTGKEAMLNTHFVKDAQGLLAVWQLPEEQDEDTIITNRYLVVVDIGGRWQKADYSVIAVFDRIYMTDDEGKPVIVAQWRGHIDMDKLAWKATQIACFYHNAKLVIESNTLETHDQARQVDGDQSLYILNLIADVY
;
A
#
# COMPACT_ATOMS: atom_id res chain seq x y z
N GLY A 1 16.82 -1.75 6.62
CA GLY A 1 16.81 -3.01 5.89
C GLY A 1 18.15 -3.72 5.99
N ASN A 2 18.12 -5.02 6.03
CA ASN A 2 19.32 -5.82 6.11
C ASN A 2 20.10 -5.69 4.79
N PHE A 3 21.44 -5.48 4.87
CA PHE A 3 22.33 -5.42 3.71
C PHE A 3 22.16 -6.62 2.77
N PHE A 4 22.06 -7.82 3.33
CA PHE A 4 21.84 -9.05 2.58
C PHE A 4 20.55 -9.03 1.73
N HIS A 5 19.43 -8.55 2.28
CA HIS A 5 18.18 -8.43 1.53
C HIS A 5 18.33 -7.49 0.33
N LYS A 6 19.01 -6.35 0.52
CA LYS A 6 19.25 -5.40 -0.57
C LYS A 6 20.07 -6.04 -1.68
N GLU A 7 21.20 -6.68 -1.31
CA GLU A 7 22.09 -7.36 -2.29
C GLU A 7 21.35 -8.49 -3.03
N TYR A 8 20.48 -9.23 -2.33
CA TYR A 8 19.68 -10.29 -2.93
C TYR A 8 18.68 -9.73 -3.97
N VAL A 9 17.98 -8.65 -3.64
CA VAL A 9 17.04 -7.99 -4.57
C VAL A 9 17.80 -7.40 -5.76
N ASP A 10 18.92 -6.71 -5.52
CA ASP A 10 19.77 -6.16 -6.58
C ASP A 10 20.29 -7.27 -7.52
N ALA A 11 20.59 -8.45 -6.97
CA ALA A 11 20.99 -9.62 -7.75
C ALA A 11 19.85 -10.17 -8.60
N LYS A 12 18.62 -10.26 -8.07
CA LYS A 12 17.43 -10.64 -8.84
C LYS A 12 17.15 -9.69 -10.00
N ASP A 13 17.38 -8.40 -9.77
CA ASP A 13 17.19 -7.34 -10.78
C ASP A 13 18.34 -7.24 -11.78
N GLY A 14 19.40 -8.08 -11.65
CA GLY A 14 20.59 -8.02 -12.50
C GLY A 14 21.49 -6.79 -12.25
N LYS A 15 21.33 -6.12 -11.09
CA LYS A 15 22.09 -4.93 -10.69
C LYS A 15 23.32 -5.25 -9.84
N SER A 16 23.52 -6.52 -9.46
CA SER A 16 24.62 -7.02 -8.67
C SER A 16 25.46 -8.03 -9.48
N GLN A 17 26.72 -8.23 -9.07
CA GLN A 17 27.59 -9.26 -9.63
C GLN A 17 27.27 -10.68 -9.08
N PHE A 18 26.41 -10.78 -8.07
CA PHE A 18 26.02 -12.04 -7.46
C PHE A 18 24.86 -12.68 -8.22
N THR A 19 24.79 -14.02 -8.15
CA THR A 19 23.64 -14.78 -8.63
C THR A 19 22.78 -15.15 -7.43
N PRO A 20 21.50 -14.77 -7.37
CA PRO A 20 20.64 -15.12 -6.25
C PRO A 20 20.31 -16.60 -6.31
N LEU A 21 20.44 -17.29 -5.17
CA LEU A 21 20.03 -18.67 -4.99
C LEU A 21 19.09 -18.74 -3.78
N PHE A 22 17.94 -19.34 -3.97
CA PHE A 22 17.00 -19.68 -2.90
C PHE A 22 16.69 -21.17 -2.97
N ILE A 23 16.66 -21.82 -1.83
CA ILE A 23 16.32 -23.24 -1.69
C ILE A 23 15.08 -23.29 -0.80
N SER A 24 13.96 -23.74 -1.35
CA SER A 24 12.70 -23.88 -0.62
C SER A 24 12.80 -25.03 0.38
N TRP A 25 12.12 -24.91 1.52
CA TRP A 25 12.13 -25.95 2.53
C TRP A 25 11.70 -27.33 1.97
N PHE A 26 10.76 -27.35 1.02
CA PHE A 26 10.23 -28.59 0.43
C PHE A 26 11.19 -29.26 -0.57
N GLU A 27 12.29 -28.61 -0.94
CA GLU A 27 13.37 -29.22 -1.72
C GLU A 27 14.33 -30.04 -0.84
N ILE A 28 14.17 -29.96 0.48
CA ILE A 28 15.00 -30.69 1.45
C ILE A 28 14.26 -31.96 1.83
N GLU A 29 14.82 -33.12 1.48
CA GLU A 29 14.22 -34.46 1.69
C GLU A 29 13.83 -34.74 3.16
N LEU A 30 14.47 -34.09 4.12
CA LEU A 30 14.17 -34.24 5.55
C LEU A 30 12.74 -33.81 5.91
N TYR A 31 12.18 -32.84 5.16
CA TYR A 31 10.86 -32.27 5.45
C TYR A 31 9.75 -32.96 4.68
N THR A 32 9.63 -34.27 4.87
CA THR A 32 8.60 -35.10 4.28
C THR A 32 7.99 -36.01 5.34
N LEU A 33 6.68 -36.26 5.22
CA LEU A 33 5.96 -37.21 6.06
C LEU A 33 5.20 -38.20 5.15
N PRO A 34 5.59 -39.49 5.15
CA PRO A 34 4.89 -40.48 4.33
C PRO A 34 3.47 -40.70 4.84
N PHE A 35 2.58 -41.09 3.95
CA PHE A 35 1.22 -41.52 4.28
C PHE A 35 1.22 -42.97 4.76
N ALA A 36 0.31 -43.29 5.66
CA ALA A 36 0.16 -44.65 6.19
C ALA A 36 -0.38 -45.63 5.11
N SER A 37 -1.09 -45.11 4.10
CA SER A 37 -1.65 -45.92 2.98
C SER A 37 -1.85 -45.06 1.72
N ASP A 38 -1.97 -45.74 0.56
CA ASP A 38 -2.36 -45.08 -0.70
C ASP A 38 -3.75 -44.43 -0.60
N GLU A 39 -4.66 -45.04 0.17
CA GLU A 39 -6.00 -44.48 0.38
C GLU A 39 -5.94 -43.14 1.09
N GLU A 40 -5.11 -43.01 2.14
CA GLU A 40 -4.90 -41.77 2.86
C GLU A 40 -4.28 -40.72 1.95
N ARG A 41 -3.26 -41.08 1.20
CA ARG A 41 -2.61 -40.23 0.20
C ARG A 41 -3.57 -39.64 -0.81
N ASN A 42 -4.44 -40.51 -1.34
CA ASN A 42 -5.44 -40.12 -2.34
C ASN A 42 -6.51 -39.17 -1.74
N LYS A 43 -6.97 -39.44 -0.51
CA LYS A 43 -7.89 -38.55 0.21
C LYS A 43 -7.27 -37.18 0.44
N PHE A 44 -6.00 -37.14 0.84
CA PHE A 44 -5.28 -35.89 1.04
C PHE A 44 -5.15 -35.12 -0.28
N ALA A 45 -4.76 -35.77 -1.36
CA ALA A 45 -4.65 -35.15 -2.68
C ALA A 45 -6.00 -34.59 -3.17
N GLN A 46 -7.10 -35.34 -2.94
CA GLN A 46 -8.45 -34.89 -3.29
C GLN A 46 -8.83 -33.65 -2.46
N SER A 47 -8.61 -33.67 -1.16
CA SER A 47 -8.87 -32.51 -0.28
C SER A 47 -8.07 -31.29 -0.70
N LEU A 48 -6.79 -31.47 -1.07
CA LEU A 48 -5.93 -30.40 -1.57
C LEU A 48 -6.52 -29.77 -2.85
N TYR A 49 -6.99 -30.59 -3.78
CA TYR A 49 -7.62 -30.12 -5.02
C TYR A 49 -8.96 -29.41 -4.78
N GLU A 50 -9.81 -29.95 -3.91
CA GLU A 50 -11.12 -29.37 -3.58
C GLU A 50 -11.01 -28.00 -2.94
N ASN A 51 -10.01 -27.78 -2.08
CA ASN A 51 -9.77 -26.52 -1.35
C ASN A 51 -8.88 -25.51 -2.10
N ARG A 52 -8.50 -25.77 -3.36
CA ARG A 52 -7.59 -24.94 -4.14
C ARG A 52 -8.08 -23.51 -4.41
N LEU A 53 -9.41 -23.30 -4.39
CA LEU A 53 -10.08 -22.04 -4.69
C LEU A 53 -10.83 -21.52 -3.46
N CYS A 54 -10.16 -21.31 -2.35
CA CYS A 54 -10.77 -20.61 -1.22
C CYS A 54 -10.87 -19.12 -1.56
N GLU A 55 -12.00 -18.70 -2.13
CA GLU A 55 -12.27 -17.31 -2.55
C GLU A 55 -12.27 -16.30 -1.39
N ASN A 56 -12.39 -16.77 -0.15
CA ASN A 56 -12.48 -15.91 1.04
C ASN A 56 -11.19 -15.81 1.86
N ALA A 57 -10.06 -16.31 1.36
CA ALA A 57 -8.79 -16.12 2.06
C ALA A 57 -8.26 -14.71 1.80
N PRO A 58 -8.01 -13.88 2.81
CA PRO A 58 -7.50 -12.52 2.66
C PRO A 58 -6.11 -12.46 2.01
N SER A 59 -5.35 -13.53 2.07
CA SER A 59 -4.15 -13.74 1.25
C SER A 59 -4.03 -15.21 0.87
N VAL A 60 -3.42 -15.48 -0.30
CA VAL A 60 -3.10 -16.84 -0.77
C VAL A 60 -2.27 -17.63 0.25
N ARG A 61 -1.67 -16.94 1.23
CA ARG A 61 -0.67 -17.47 2.17
C ARG A 61 -1.15 -17.64 3.61
N GLU A 62 -2.40 -17.30 3.91
CA GLU A 62 -2.99 -17.68 5.18
C GLU A 62 -3.61 -19.07 5.07
N GLU A 63 -3.39 -19.92 6.03
CA GLU A 63 -3.84 -21.29 6.40
C GLU A 63 -4.96 -21.96 5.58
N SER A 64 -5.16 -21.51 4.36
CA SER A 64 -6.21 -21.99 3.49
C SER A 64 -5.69 -23.12 2.60
N GLY A 65 -6.58 -23.92 2.10
CA GLY A 65 -6.29 -24.88 1.04
C GLY A 65 -5.59 -24.23 -0.18
N ALA A 66 -5.79 -22.94 -0.39
CA ALA A 66 -5.11 -22.16 -1.42
C ALA A 66 -3.59 -22.08 -1.22
N TYR A 67 -3.11 -21.93 0.04
CA TYR A 67 -1.68 -21.95 0.31
C TYR A 67 -1.06 -23.34 0.06
N LEU A 68 -1.72 -24.41 0.50
CA LEU A 68 -1.24 -25.77 0.24
C LEU A 68 -1.23 -26.07 -1.26
N TRP A 69 -2.21 -25.56 -2.01
CA TRP A 69 -2.23 -25.63 -3.46
C TRP A 69 -1.11 -24.80 -4.11
N TYR A 70 -0.79 -23.65 -3.54
CA TYR A 70 0.39 -22.87 -3.96
C TYR A 70 1.69 -23.66 -3.80
N LEU A 71 1.90 -24.34 -2.66
CA LEU A 71 3.05 -25.21 -2.45
C LEU A 71 3.14 -26.32 -3.51
N TRP A 72 2.01 -26.94 -3.83
CA TRP A 72 1.93 -27.93 -4.91
C TRP A 72 2.38 -27.36 -6.26
N ASN A 73 1.90 -26.17 -6.60
CA ASN A 73 2.28 -25.47 -7.85
C ASN A 73 3.75 -25.05 -7.86
N CYS A 74 4.37 -24.83 -6.70
CA CYS A 74 5.79 -24.57 -6.56
C CYS A 74 6.66 -25.83 -6.66
N GLY A 75 6.05 -27.02 -6.74
CA GLY A 75 6.75 -28.29 -6.89
C GLY A 75 6.92 -29.12 -5.62
N ALA A 76 6.28 -28.71 -4.51
CA ALA A 76 6.27 -29.53 -3.30
C ALA A 76 5.56 -30.86 -3.53
N THR A 77 6.11 -31.97 -3.02
CA THR A 77 5.48 -33.29 -3.08
C THR A 77 4.29 -33.38 -2.10
N LEU A 78 3.38 -34.33 -2.28
CA LEU A 78 2.28 -34.56 -1.33
C LEU A 78 2.81 -34.88 0.06
N GLU A 79 3.90 -35.63 0.16
CA GLU A 79 4.56 -36.00 1.40
C GLU A 79 5.19 -34.78 2.11
N ALA A 80 5.72 -33.83 1.35
CA ALA A 80 6.21 -32.56 1.89
C ALA A 80 5.06 -31.69 2.39
N ILE A 81 3.96 -31.56 1.61
CA ILE A 81 2.77 -30.80 2.02
C ILE A 81 2.12 -31.46 3.26
N HIS A 82 2.10 -32.79 3.34
CA HIS A 82 1.62 -33.52 4.50
C HIS A 82 2.47 -33.20 5.74
N TRP A 83 3.79 -33.22 5.61
CA TRP A 83 4.71 -32.79 6.66
C TRP A 83 4.42 -31.33 7.09
N TYR A 84 4.28 -30.43 6.14
CA TYR A 84 3.97 -29.02 6.42
C TYR A 84 2.68 -28.87 7.22
N THR A 85 1.62 -29.59 6.87
CA THR A 85 0.32 -29.53 7.55
C THR A 85 0.44 -29.95 9.01
N GLU A 86 1.21 -31.00 9.29
CA GLU A 86 1.46 -31.45 10.69
C GLU A 86 2.37 -30.51 11.45
N GLU A 87 3.45 -30.02 10.83
CA GLU A 87 4.39 -29.12 11.48
C GLU A 87 3.74 -27.77 11.80
N ARG A 88 2.88 -27.25 10.89
CA ARG A 88 2.16 -25.98 11.04
C ARG A 88 1.35 -25.89 12.34
N ARG A 89 0.86 -26.99 12.85
CA ARG A 89 0.10 -27.06 14.11
C ARG A 89 0.89 -26.63 15.33
N LYS A 90 2.22 -26.62 15.25
CA LYS A 90 3.12 -26.19 16.33
C LYS A 90 3.30 -24.69 16.38
N TYR A 91 2.87 -23.95 15.37
CA TYR A 91 3.05 -22.52 15.22
C TYR A 91 1.72 -21.78 15.38
N ASN A 92 1.74 -20.63 16.06
CA ASN A 92 0.52 -19.85 16.31
C ASN A 92 0.00 -19.13 15.05
N ASP A 93 0.91 -18.83 14.13
CA ASP A 93 0.59 -18.13 12.88
C ASP A 93 1.49 -18.60 11.73
N HIS A 94 1.07 -18.28 10.50
CA HIS A 94 1.79 -18.63 9.29
C HIS A 94 3.16 -17.94 9.23
N GLY A 95 3.26 -16.68 9.64
CA GLY A 95 4.50 -15.92 9.56
C GLY A 95 5.64 -16.53 10.37
N LYS A 96 5.33 -17.11 11.55
CA LYS A 96 6.33 -17.83 12.36
C LYS A 96 6.79 -19.12 11.71
N MET A 97 5.87 -19.88 11.11
CA MET A 97 6.23 -21.07 10.35
C MET A 97 7.10 -20.72 9.14
N ALA A 98 6.70 -19.70 8.36
CA ALA A 98 7.42 -19.25 7.19
C ALA A 98 8.81 -18.67 7.49
N SER A 99 9.05 -18.14 8.70
CA SER A 99 10.39 -17.70 9.11
C SER A 99 11.38 -18.83 9.33
N GLU A 100 10.88 -20.00 9.74
CA GLU A 100 11.71 -21.19 9.96
C GLU A 100 11.82 -22.05 8.68
N TYR A 101 10.73 -22.11 7.92
CA TYR A 101 10.55 -22.92 6.70
C TYR A 101 9.98 -22.09 5.56
N PRO A 102 10.78 -21.18 4.98
CA PRO A 102 10.32 -20.34 3.90
C PRO A 102 10.11 -21.13 2.59
N SER A 103 8.99 -20.93 1.95
CA SER A 103 8.64 -21.56 0.67
C SER A 103 9.17 -20.79 -0.53
N ASP A 104 9.41 -19.49 -0.35
CA ASP A 104 10.03 -18.63 -1.33
C ASP A 104 10.92 -17.56 -0.66
N ASP A 105 11.62 -16.82 -1.49
CA ASP A 105 12.54 -15.78 -1.02
C ASP A 105 11.81 -14.62 -0.33
N MET A 106 10.55 -14.39 -0.65
CA MET A 106 9.75 -13.37 0.04
C MET A 106 9.48 -13.79 1.49
N GLU A 107 9.05 -15.03 1.72
CA GLU A 107 8.85 -15.57 3.07
C GLU A 107 10.11 -15.51 3.91
N ALA A 108 11.27 -15.79 3.31
CA ALA A 108 12.56 -15.74 4.00
C ALA A 108 12.90 -14.34 4.54
N PHE A 109 12.42 -13.28 3.89
CA PHE A 109 12.71 -11.91 4.28
C PHE A 109 11.58 -11.20 5.05
N VAL A 110 10.38 -11.77 5.08
CA VAL A 110 9.20 -11.18 5.72
C VAL A 110 9.40 -10.95 7.22
N ASN A 111 10.08 -11.85 7.91
CA ASN A 111 10.14 -11.83 9.37
C ASN A 111 11.34 -11.06 9.97
N SER A 112 12.07 -10.29 9.18
CA SER A 112 13.24 -9.54 9.66
C SER A 112 12.87 -8.18 10.31
N GLY A 113 11.87 -8.12 11.20
CA GLY A 113 11.56 -6.91 11.98
C GLY A 113 10.12 -6.82 12.48
N ASN A 114 9.88 -6.00 13.50
CA ASN A 114 8.53 -5.63 13.95
C ASN A 114 7.85 -4.78 12.87
N ARG A 115 7.01 -5.40 12.04
CA ARG A 115 6.24 -4.72 11.00
C ARG A 115 4.81 -4.51 11.47
N VAL A 116 4.26 -3.35 11.13
CA VAL A 116 2.87 -2.99 11.44
C VAL A 116 1.91 -3.67 10.47
N PHE A 117 2.33 -3.87 9.22
CA PHE A 117 1.50 -4.43 8.16
C PHE A 117 2.01 -5.79 7.71
N ASP A 118 1.08 -6.69 7.43
CA ASP A 118 1.38 -8.00 6.84
C ASP A 118 2.00 -7.84 5.45
N MET A 119 3.12 -8.52 5.22
CA MET A 119 3.89 -8.37 3.96
C MET A 119 3.20 -9.03 2.77
N TYR A 120 2.45 -10.10 3.00
CA TYR A 120 1.72 -10.77 1.94
C TYR A 120 0.58 -9.90 1.42
N GLN A 121 -0.14 -9.26 2.34
CA GLN A 121 -1.16 -8.27 1.98
C GLN A 121 -0.55 -7.10 1.22
N LEU A 122 0.62 -6.61 1.64
CA LEU A 122 1.33 -5.55 0.93
C LEU A 122 1.77 -5.96 -0.48
N ASP A 123 2.22 -7.21 -0.67
CA ASP A 123 2.59 -7.70 -1.99
C ASP A 123 1.38 -7.87 -2.92
N ASP A 124 0.28 -8.41 -2.41
CA ASP A 124 -0.98 -8.49 -3.14
C ASP A 124 -1.49 -7.11 -3.55
N MET A 125 -1.41 -6.13 -2.62
CA MET A 125 -1.73 -4.73 -2.94
C MET A 125 -0.80 -4.17 -4.01
N ARG A 126 0.51 -4.45 -3.96
CA ARG A 126 1.46 -4.00 -4.99
C ARG A 126 1.12 -4.53 -6.38
N ARG A 127 0.68 -5.79 -6.49
CA ARG A 127 0.25 -6.40 -7.76
C ARG A 127 -1.00 -5.72 -8.33
N CYS A 128 -1.85 -5.18 -7.47
CA CYS A 128 -3.04 -4.42 -7.87
C CYS A 128 -2.74 -2.96 -8.21
N CYS A 129 -1.55 -2.43 -7.86
CA CYS A 129 -1.17 -1.06 -8.15
C CYS A 129 -1.06 -0.83 -9.67
N LYS A 130 -1.65 0.28 -10.11
CA LYS A 130 -1.56 0.72 -11.50
C LYS A 130 -0.72 1.98 -11.58
N PRO A 131 0.09 2.17 -12.64
CA PRO A 131 0.79 3.44 -12.85
C PRO A 131 -0.22 4.58 -13.05
N PRO A 132 0.11 5.82 -12.65
CA PRO A 132 -0.75 6.97 -12.90
C PRO A 132 -0.92 7.20 -14.41
N LYS A 133 -2.09 7.68 -14.81
CA LYS A 133 -2.35 8.05 -16.22
C LYS A 133 -1.53 9.26 -16.67
N CYS A 134 -1.28 10.18 -15.74
CA CYS A 134 -0.44 11.34 -15.99
C CYS A 134 0.21 11.86 -14.70
N ILE A 135 1.31 12.59 -14.88
CA ILE A 135 2.03 13.29 -13.82
C ILE A 135 2.06 14.76 -14.19
N GLY A 136 1.97 15.65 -13.21
CA GLY A 136 1.98 17.09 -13.43
C GLY A 136 1.75 17.89 -12.17
N GLU A 137 1.16 19.06 -12.33
CA GLU A 137 0.79 19.97 -11.25
C GLU A 137 -0.58 20.59 -11.50
N VAL A 138 -1.29 20.91 -10.43
CA VAL A 138 -2.43 21.82 -10.50
C VAL A 138 -1.89 23.23 -10.34
N VAL A 139 -2.26 24.11 -11.27
CA VAL A 139 -1.93 25.52 -11.27
C VAL A 139 -3.20 26.36 -11.24
N ALA A 140 -3.08 27.63 -10.80
CA ALA A 140 -4.17 28.59 -10.72
C ALA A 140 -3.68 29.98 -11.19
N ASN A 141 -4.53 31.01 -11.05
CA ASN A 141 -4.12 32.38 -11.38
C ASN A 141 -2.98 32.92 -10.53
N GLY A 142 -2.84 32.39 -9.31
CA GLY A 142 -1.77 32.76 -8.37
C GLY A 142 -1.48 31.65 -7.39
N ASP A 143 -0.43 31.84 -6.57
CA ASP A 143 0.07 30.83 -5.66
C ASP A 143 -0.57 30.91 -4.27
N THR A 144 -1.22 32.02 -3.92
CA THR A 144 -1.77 32.26 -2.58
C THR A 144 -3.10 33.06 -2.65
N GLY A 145 -3.85 33.01 -1.56
CA GLY A 145 -5.09 33.77 -1.40
C GLY A 145 -6.18 33.34 -2.41
N LYS A 146 -7.08 34.25 -2.72
CA LYS A 146 -8.20 33.98 -3.65
C LYS A 146 -7.73 33.60 -5.05
N GLU A 147 -6.60 34.13 -5.50
CA GLU A 147 -6.05 33.83 -6.83
C GLU A 147 -5.58 32.38 -6.94
N ALA A 148 -5.21 31.73 -5.83
CA ALA A 148 -4.85 30.32 -5.79
C ALA A 148 -6.03 29.37 -6.06
N MET A 149 -7.26 29.88 -6.02
CA MET A 149 -8.48 29.08 -6.26
C MET A 149 -9.15 29.39 -7.61
N LEU A 150 -8.68 30.42 -8.30
CA LEU A 150 -9.28 30.84 -9.57
C LEU A 150 -8.60 30.15 -10.76
N ASN A 151 -9.43 29.62 -11.68
CA ASN A 151 -8.98 28.97 -12.91
C ASN A 151 -8.01 27.80 -12.67
N THR A 152 -8.27 27.01 -11.63
CA THR A 152 -7.48 25.83 -11.34
C THR A 152 -7.56 24.82 -12.49
N HIS A 153 -6.43 24.38 -12.98
CA HIS A 153 -6.35 23.40 -14.07
C HIS A 153 -5.08 22.55 -13.94
N PHE A 154 -5.10 21.38 -14.52
CA PHE A 154 -3.97 20.46 -14.51
C PHE A 154 -3.04 20.72 -15.67
N VAL A 155 -1.75 20.84 -15.39
CA VAL A 155 -0.66 20.97 -16.36
C VAL A 155 0.21 19.70 -16.29
N LYS A 156 0.34 19.01 -17.42
CA LYS A 156 1.25 17.85 -17.51
C LYS A 156 2.70 18.29 -17.39
N ASP A 157 3.41 17.68 -16.46
CA ASP A 157 4.85 17.91 -16.25
C ASP A 157 5.48 16.60 -15.76
N ALA A 158 6.47 16.09 -16.49
CA ALA A 158 7.19 14.87 -16.11
C ALA A 158 7.98 15.01 -14.79
N GLN A 159 8.26 16.24 -14.37
CA GLN A 159 8.92 16.57 -13.10
C GLN A 159 7.91 16.94 -12.00
N GLY A 160 6.61 16.98 -12.31
CA GLY A 160 5.54 17.28 -11.37
C GLY A 160 5.44 16.27 -10.25
N LEU A 161 4.87 16.67 -9.13
CA LEU A 161 4.73 15.85 -7.93
C LEU A 161 3.32 15.29 -7.74
N LEU A 162 2.37 15.70 -8.61
CA LEU A 162 0.99 15.19 -8.60
C LEU A 162 0.85 14.03 -9.59
N ALA A 163 0.71 12.83 -9.05
CA ALA A 163 0.33 11.63 -9.81
C ALA A 163 -1.20 11.55 -9.90
N VAL A 164 -1.74 11.40 -11.12
CA VAL A 164 -3.18 11.36 -11.38
C VAL A 164 -3.58 10.06 -12.05
N TRP A 165 -4.46 9.30 -11.41
CA TRP A 165 -5.08 8.09 -11.98
C TRP A 165 -6.40 8.41 -12.66
N GLN A 166 -7.14 9.40 -12.13
CA GLN A 166 -8.40 9.85 -12.69
C GLN A 166 -8.54 11.37 -12.50
N LEU A 167 -8.80 12.07 -13.58
CA LEU A 167 -9.16 13.50 -13.55
C LEU A 167 -10.56 13.68 -12.95
N PRO A 168 -10.88 14.88 -12.40
CA PRO A 168 -12.23 15.14 -11.93
C PRO A 168 -13.23 14.93 -13.08
N GLU A 169 -14.31 14.23 -12.79
CA GLU A 169 -15.41 14.01 -13.74
C GLU A 169 -16.47 15.07 -13.54
N GLU A 170 -17.00 15.61 -14.64
CA GLU A 170 -18.16 16.48 -14.61
C GLU A 170 -19.34 15.71 -14.02
N GLN A 171 -20.13 16.40 -13.19
CA GLN A 171 -21.34 15.84 -12.61
C GLN A 171 -22.54 16.49 -13.29
N ASP A 172 -23.48 15.67 -13.75
CA ASP A 172 -24.75 16.17 -14.25
C ASP A 172 -25.56 16.78 -13.10
N GLU A 173 -26.35 17.82 -13.40
CA GLU A 173 -27.17 18.55 -12.41
C GLU A 173 -28.08 17.59 -11.60
N ASP A 174 -28.52 16.49 -12.23
CA ASP A 174 -29.43 15.50 -11.62
C ASP A 174 -28.74 14.47 -10.75
N THR A 175 -27.38 14.38 -10.80
CA THR A 175 -26.59 13.34 -10.13
C THR A 175 -25.46 13.88 -9.26
N ILE A 176 -25.63 15.10 -8.72
CA ILE A 176 -24.60 15.71 -7.85
C ILE A 176 -24.47 14.94 -6.54
N ILE A 177 -23.32 14.34 -6.35
CA ILE A 177 -22.92 13.73 -5.07
C ILE A 177 -22.19 14.79 -4.25
N THR A 178 -22.83 15.24 -3.18
CA THR A 178 -22.23 16.21 -2.26
C THR A 178 -20.94 15.65 -1.66
N ASN A 179 -19.85 16.42 -1.76
CA ASN A 179 -18.51 16.00 -1.32
C ASN A 179 -18.08 14.66 -1.96
N ARG A 180 -18.33 14.49 -3.25
CA ARG A 180 -17.84 13.32 -4.00
C ARG A 180 -16.36 13.12 -3.79
N TYR A 181 -15.57 14.19 -3.90
CA TYR A 181 -14.13 14.14 -3.67
C TYR A 181 -13.79 14.59 -2.25
N LEU A 182 -12.81 13.89 -1.65
CA LEU A 182 -12.14 14.30 -0.41
C LEU A 182 -10.67 14.52 -0.71
N VAL A 183 -10.13 15.63 -0.25
CA VAL A 183 -8.69 15.90 -0.25
C VAL A 183 -8.19 15.77 1.17
N VAL A 184 -7.33 14.80 1.40
CA VAL A 184 -6.75 14.50 2.72
C VAL A 184 -5.28 14.90 2.71
N VAL A 185 -4.88 15.65 3.72
CA VAL A 185 -3.51 16.18 3.88
C VAL A 185 -2.85 15.55 5.09
N ASP A 186 -1.72 14.89 4.85
CA ASP A 186 -0.76 14.45 5.86
C ASP A 186 0.44 15.40 5.83
N ILE A 187 0.75 16.00 6.98
CA ILE A 187 1.76 17.05 7.11
C ILE A 187 3.11 16.43 7.45
N GLY A 188 4.02 16.46 6.50
CA GLY A 188 5.43 16.10 6.69
C GLY A 188 6.32 17.31 6.97
N GLY A 189 7.60 17.15 6.72
CA GLY A 189 8.59 18.21 6.91
C GLY A 189 9.11 18.78 5.58
N ARG A 190 9.71 19.99 5.68
CA ARG A 190 10.30 20.69 4.52
C ARG A 190 11.69 20.19 4.13
N TRP A 191 12.38 19.48 5.03
CA TRP A 191 13.77 19.07 4.82
C TRP A 191 13.82 17.70 4.12
N GLN A 192 14.82 17.49 3.27
CA GLN A 192 15.01 16.23 2.54
C GLN A 192 15.12 14.97 3.42
N LYS A 193 15.47 15.12 4.71
CA LYS A 193 15.56 14.02 5.68
C LYS A 193 14.30 13.87 6.54
N ALA A 194 13.33 14.77 6.39
CA ALA A 194 12.04 14.68 7.09
C ALA A 194 11.07 13.78 6.30
N ASP A 195 9.95 13.44 6.91
CA ASP A 195 8.87 12.75 6.24
C ASP A 195 8.26 13.65 5.15
N TYR A 196 7.73 13.02 4.11
CA TYR A 196 7.05 13.74 3.03
C TYR A 196 5.70 14.28 3.51
N SER A 197 5.33 15.48 3.02
CA SER A 197 3.92 15.87 3.02
C SER A 197 3.20 15.13 1.88
N VAL A 198 1.98 14.69 2.14
CA VAL A 198 1.15 13.98 1.17
C VAL A 198 -0.22 14.63 1.09
N ILE A 199 -0.71 14.84 -0.13
CA ILE A 199 -2.09 15.26 -0.41
C ILE A 199 -2.71 14.15 -1.24
N ALA A 200 -3.68 13.43 -0.68
CA ALA A 200 -4.39 12.34 -1.37
C ALA A 200 -5.81 12.77 -1.71
N VAL A 201 -6.23 12.54 -2.95
CA VAL A 201 -7.60 12.78 -3.40
C VAL A 201 -8.33 11.46 -3.51
N PHE A 202 -9.45 11.34 -2.80
CA PHE A 202 -10.33 10.18 -2.83
C PHE A 202 -11.61 10.49 -3.59
N ASP A 203 -11.99 9.64 -4.54
CA ASP A 203 -13.33 9.61 -5.11
C ASP A 203 -14.21 8.66 -4.28
N ARG A 204 -15.34 9.17 -3.80
CA ARG A 204 -16.31 8.45 -2.98
C ARG A 204 -17.45 7.84 -3.77
N ILE A 205 -17.50 8.04 -5.10
CA ILE A 205 -18.58 7.50 -5.92
C ILE A 205 -18.72 5.99 -5.76
N TYR A 206 -17.59 5.30 -5.61
CA TYR A 206 -17.55 3.84 -5.44
C TYR A 206 -18.09 3.36 -4.09
N MET A 207 -18.30 4.27 -3.13
CA MET A 207 -18.92 3.95 -1.84
C MET A 207 -20.46 3.91 -1.92
N THR A 208 -21.04 4.20 -3.06
CA THR A 208 -22.50 4.08 -3.29
C THR A 208 -22.93 2.63 -3.44
N ASP A 209 -22.03 1.73 -3.76
CA ASP A 209 -22.27 0.29 -3.79
C ASP A 209 -22.08 -0.31 -2.38
N ASP A 210 -22.85 -1.34 -2.03
CA ASP A 210 -22.93 -1.92 -0.67
C ASP A 210 -21.57 -2.37 -0.08
N GLU A 211 -20.58 -2.66 -0.90
CA GLU A 211 -19.22 -3.03 -0.48
C GLU A 211 -18.14 -2.09 -1.04
N GLY A 212 -18.56 -0.98 -1.61
CA GLY A 212 -17.68 -0.04 -2.29
C GLY A 212 -16.75 0.68 -1.31
N LYS A 213 -15.49 0.83 -1.72
CA LYS A 213 -14.45 1.56 -0.98
C LYS A 213 -14.06 2.82 -1.74
N PRO A 214 -13.67 3.91 -1.03
CA PRO A 214 -13.15 5.09 -1.69
C PRO A 214 -11.87 4.74 -2.46
N VAL A 215 -11.70 5.34 -3.62
CA VAL A 215 -10.55 5.10 -4.50
C VAL A 215 -9.66 6.34 -4.52
N ILE A 216 -8.36 6.16 -4.37
CA ILE A 216 -7.38 7.25 -4.56
C ILE A 216 -7.29 7.54 -6.06
N VAL A 217 -7.66 8.76 -6.45
CA VAL A 217 -7.67 9.22 -7.84
C VAL A 217 -6.51 10.14 -8.19
N ALA A 218 -5.91 10.81 -7.18
CA ALA A 218 -4.69 11.56 -7.34
C ALA A 218 -3.90 11.61 -6.02
N GLN A 219 -2.59 11.78 -6.13
CA GLN A 219 -1.70 11.94 -4.99
C GLN A 219 -0.56 12.90 -5.34
N TRP A 220 -0.43 13.96 -4.54
CA TRP A 220 0.75 14.80 -4.51
C TRP A 220 1.65 14.38 -3.34
N ARG A 221 2.97 14.35 -3.56
CA ARG A 221 3.92 13.96 -2.53
C ARG A 221 5.21 14.77 -2.67
N GLY A 222 5.59 15.49 -1.63
CA GLY A 222 6.80 16.30 -1.70
C GLY A 222 7.24 16.87 -0.33
N HIS A 223 8.37 17.55 -0.33
CA HIS A 223 8.84 18.36 0.78
C HIS A 223 8.51 19.83 0.47
N ILE A 224 7.71 20.46 1.31
CA ILE A 224 7.18 21.79 1.09
C ILE A 224 6.97 22.51 2.43
N ASP A 225 7.06 23.83 2.43
CA ASP A 225 6.69 24.64 3.59
C ASP A 225 5.17 24.59 3.83
N MET A 226 4.75 24.69 5.08
CA MET A 226 3.34 24.50 5.47
C MET A 226 2.39 25.51 4.83
N ASP A 227 2.80 26.76 4.68
CA ASP A 227 2.02 27.78 3.98
C ASP A 227 1.79 27.42 2.51
N LYS A 228 2.82 26.95 1.83
CA LYS A 228 2.71 26.46 0.44
C LYS A 228 1.90 25.16 0.35
N LEU A 229 2.03 24.27 1.35
CA LEU A 229 1.22 23.05 1.43
C LEU A 229 -0.28 23.39 1.53
N ALA A 230 -0.62 24.40 2.36
CA ALA A 230 -2.00 24.86 2.49
C ALA A 230 -2.58 25.28 1.13
N TRP A 231 -1.88 26.12 0.40
CA TRP A 231 -2.33 26.61 -0.90
C TRP A 231 -2.34 25.52 -1.96
N LYS A 232 -1.34 24.63 -1.97
CA LYS A 232 -1.32 23.48 -2.87
C LYS A 232 -2.51 22.55 -2.64
N ALA A 233 -2.83 22.26 -1.38
CA ALA A 233 -3.99 21.45 -1.03
C ALA A 233 -5.31 22.10 -1.48
N THR A 234 -5.42 23.43 -1.29
CA THR A 234 -6.59 24.20 -1.72
C THR A 234 -6.72 24.21 -3.25
N GLN A 235 -5.62 24.42 -3.99
CA GLN A 235 -5.64 24.35 -5.47
C GLN A 235 -6.13 22.98 -5.96
N ILE A 236 -5.61 21.89 -5.39
CA ILE A 236 -6.04 20.54 -5.73
C ILE A 236 -7.51 20.32 -5.38
N ALA A 237 -7.95 20.79 -4.22
CA ALA A 237 -9.33 20.67 -3.80
C ALA A 237 -10.29 21.45 -4.72
N CYS A 238 -9.92 22.67 -5.13
CA CYS A 238 -10.70 23.46 -6.10
C CYS A 238 -10.77 22.77 -7.46
N PHE A 239 -9.65 22.20 -7.93
CA PHE A 239 -9.60 21.45 -9.19
C PHE A 239 -10.51 20.21 -9.17
N TYR A 240 -10.66 19.55 -8.02
CA TYR A 240 -11.58 18.43 -7.81
C TYR A 240 -12.95 18.90 -7.31
N HIS A 241 -13.53 19.93 -7.96
CA HIS A 241 -14.89 20.44 -7.75
C HIS A 241 -15.15 20.93 -6.32
N ASN A 242 -14.22 21.71 -5.75
CA ASN A 242 -14.27 22.17 -4.37
C ASN A 242 -14.45 21.01 -3.39
N ALA A 243 -13.55 20.03 -3.51
CA ALA A 243 -13.54 18.84 -2.70
C ALA A 243 -13.44 19.16 -1.22
N LYS A 244 -14.11 18.41 -0.37
CA LYS A 244 -13.97 18.57 1.09
C LYS A 244 -12.51 18.35 1.50
N LEU A 245 -11.89 19.37 2.10
CA LEU A 245 -10.53 19.33 2.60
C LEU A 245 -10.51 18.79 4.04
N VAL A 246 -9.65 17.80 4.27
CA VAL A 246 -9.42 17.17 5.57
C VAL A 246 -7.95 17.21 5.87
N ILE A 247 -7.56 17.80 6.98
CA ILE A 247 -6.17 17.92 7.42
C ILE A 247 -5.99 17.10 8.68
N GLU A 248 -4.97 16.25 8.70
CA GLU A 248 -4.67 15.42 9.86
C GLU A 248 -4.30 16.31 11.05
N SER A 249 -4.97 16.10 12.19
CA SER A 249 -4.71 16.81 13.43
C SER A 249 -3.73 16.02 14.29
N ASN A 250 -2.47 15.96 13.87
CA ASN A 250 -1.39 15.39 14.67
C ASN A 250 -0.73 16.48 15.52
N THR A 251 -1.03 16.50 16.79
CA THR A 251 -0.11 17.05 17.77
C THR A 251 1.09 16.09 17.82
N LEU A 252 2.10 16.38 17.03
CA LEU A 252 3.38 15.71 17.17
C LEU A 252 3.91 16.09 18.56
N GLU A 253 3.67 15.23 19.55
CA GLU A 253 4.40 15.22 20.82
C GLU A 253 5.86 14.89 20.53
N THR A 254 6.58 15.80 19.93
CA THR A 254 8.01 15.69 19.79
C THR A 254 8.66 16.54 20.88
N HIS A 255 9.47 15.89 21.70
CA HIS A 255 10.38 16.55 22.66
C HIS A 255 11.43 17.46 21.98
N ASP A 256 11.30 17.72 20.70
CA ASP A 256 12.21 18.57 19.94
C ASP A 256 11.80 20.03 20.11
N GLN A 257 12.59 20.78 20.90
CA GLN A 257 12.33 22.18 21.20
C GLN A 257 12.16 23.08 19.96
N ALA A 258 12.71 22.69 18.81
CA ALA A 258 12.56 23.41 17.54
C ALA A 258 11.16 23.26 16.94
N ARG A 259 10.41 22.18 17.27
CA ARG A 259 9.03 21.95 16.82
C ARG A 259 7.97 22.46 17.80
N GLN A 260 8.32 22.69 19.05
CA GLN A 260 7.41 23.31 20.03
C GLN A 260 7.10 24.78 19.71
N VAL A 261 7.91 25.46 18.88
CA VAL A 261 7.72 26.86 18.47
C VAL A 261 6.63 26.99 17.39
N ASP A 262 6.35 25.95 16.62
CA ASP A 262 5.44 26.02 15.46
C ASP A 262 3.96 25.73 15.79
N GLY A 263 3.61 25.39 17.03
CA GLY A 263 2.24 25.15 17.45
C GLY A 263 1.54 23.99 16.71
N ASP A 264 0.22 23.96 16.76
CA ASP A 264 -0.60 23.01 16.01
C ASP A 264 -0.54 23.33 14.51
N GLN A 265 0.20 22.52 13.77
CA GLN A 265 0.44 22.70 12.34
C GLN A 265 -0.85 22.59 11.51
N SER A 266 -1.79 21.75 11.94
CA SER A 266 -3.10 21.61 11.30
C SER A 266 -3.92 22.86 11.46
N LEU A 267 -3.91 23.46 12.64
CA LEU A 267 -4.62 24.71 12.92
C LEU A 267 -4.02 25.89 12.14
N TYR A 268 -2.69 25.92 11.98
CA TYR A 268 -2.02 26.93 11.16
C TYR A 268 -2.50 26.87 9.70
N ILE A 269 -2.51 25.70 9.09
CA ILE A 269 -2.98 25.51 7.71
C ILE A 269 -4.44 25.92 7.59
N LEU A 270 -5.31 25.48 8.51
CA LEU A 270 -6.73 25.83 8.51
C LEU A 270 -6.94 27.33 8.62
N ASN A 271 -6.25 28.02 9.53
CA ASN A 271 -6.36 29.47 9.70
C ASN A 271 -5.92 30.23 8.46
N LEU A 272 -4.92 29.73 7.74
CA LEU A 272 -4.40 30.37 6.54
C LEU A 272 -5.41 30.37 5.39
N ILE A 273 -6.27 29.36 5.30
CA ILE A 273 -7.23 29.18 4.20
C ILE A 273 -8.69 29.44 4.60
N ALA A 274 -9.00 29.56 5.91
CA ALA A 274 -10.36 29.63 6.44
C ALA A 274 -11.22 30.77 5.87
N ASP A 275 -10.59 31.87 5.47
CA ASP A 275 -11.31 33.04 4.92
C ASP A 275 -11.59 32.92 3.42
N VAL A 276 -11.02 31.89 2.76
CA VAL A 276 -11.05 31.79 1.30
C VAL A 276 -11.55 30.44 0.79
N TYR A 277 -11.37 29.37 1.53
CA TYR A 277 -11.84 28.02 1.27
C TYR A 277 -12.79 27.54 2.37
#